data_e10bbff889a80d2084beb70cedd06941
#
_entry.id   e10bbff889a80d2084beb70cedd06941
#
_cell.length_a   1.000
_cell.length_b   1.000
_cell.length_c   1.000
_cell.angle_alpha   90.00
_cell.angle_beta   90.00
_cell.angle_gamma   90.00
#
_symmetry.space_group_name_H-M   'P 1'
#
loop_
_entity.id
_entity.type
_entity.pdbx_description
1 polymer ?
#
loop_
_entity_poly.entity_id
_entity_poly.type
_entity_poly.pdbx_seq_one_letter_code
_entity_poly.pdbx_strand_id
1 'polypeptide(L)'
;MYSSATHWDIDKRLIIPFYWRGDIVGFTGRMFEQSDKVKYYTDVQPGYVFNMDAQDWTRKFVIVTEGPFDAITVSGVSILGSEINDTQRELIDALGRQVIVVPDRDAPGEKLINQAIEFGWSVAFPEWDKTVGDVADAVLKYGRLFTIQSILKTTESSKLKIDLKRKMYG
;
A
#
# COMPACT_ATOMS: atom_id res chain seq x y z
N MET A 1 -3.49 -22.15 10.86
CA MET A 1 -4.05 -21.06 11.69
C MET A 1 -5.54 -21.00 11.39
N TYR A 2 -6.41 -21.12 12.39
CA TYR A 2 -7.86 -20.98 12.17
C TYR A 2 -8.21 -19.50 12.21
N SER A 3 -8.92 -19.01 11.18
CA SER A 3 -9.48 -17.65 11.19
C SER A 3 -10.55 -17.54 12.28
N SER A 4 -10.59 -16.41 12.97
CA SER A 4 -11.67 -16.06 13.89
C SER A 4 -12.90 -15.51 13.17
N ALA A 5 -12.82 -15.32 11.85
CA ALA A 5 -13.90 -14.78 11.04
C ALA A 5 -15.12 -15.71 11.03
N THR A 6 -16.27 -15.13 11.21
CA THR A 6 -17.57 -15.83 11.08
C THR A 6 -18.08 -15.71 9.65
N HIS A 7 -19.03 -16.57 9.26
CA HIS A 7 -19.73 -16.43 7.97
C HIS A 7 -20.32 -15.03 7.78
N TRP A 8 -20.80 -14.41 8.85
CA TRP A 8 -21.36 -13.06 8.82
C TRP A 8 -20.31 -11.99 8.49
N ASP A 9 -19.08 -12.15 8.95
CA ASP A 9 -17.99 -11.19 8.73
C ASP A 9 -17.51 -11.21 7.28
N ILE A 10 -17.56 -12.36 6.61
CA ILE A 10 -17.07 -12.54 5.23
C ILE A 10 -18.18 -12.49 4.18
N ASP A 11 -19.45 -12.47 4.59
CA ASP A 11 -20.60 -12.41 3.68
C ASP A 11 -20.56 -11.15 2.80
N LYS A 12 -20.84 -11.31 1.50
CA LYS A 12 -20.83 -10.25 0.49
C LYS A 12 -19.51 -9.47 0.36
N ARG A 13 -18.38 -10.15 0.59
CA ARG A 13 -17.06 -9.58 0.45
C ARG A 13 -16.24 -10.26 -0.63
N LEU A 14 -15.49 -9.46 -1.37
CA LEU A 14 -14.39 -9.97 -2.19
C LEU A 14 -13.23 -10.33 -1.26
N ILE A 15 -12.86 -11.61 -1.20
CA ILE A 15 -11.80 -12.10 -0.33
C ILE A 15 -10.48 -12.11 -1.08
N ILE A 16 -9.46 -11.48 -0.49
CA ILE A 16 -8.07 -11.52 -0.95
C ILE A 16 -7.28 -12.34 0.08
N PRO A 17 -6.81 -13.54 -0.27
CA PRO A 17 -5.96 -14.33 0.62
C PRO A 17 -4.57 -13.70 0.74
N PHE A 18 -3.98 -13.82 1.92
CA PHE A 18 -2.62 -13.39 2.21
C PHE A 18 -1.68 -14.57 2.27
N TYR A 19 -0.59 -14.48 1.54
CA TYR A 19 0.42 -15.52 1.45
C TYR A 19 1.71 -15.12 2.14
N TRP A 20 2.35 -16.08 2.78
CA TRP A 20 3.68 -15.97 3.33
C TRP A 20 4.42 -17.28 3.10
N ARG A 21 5.47 -17.24 2.26
CA ARG A 21 6.26 -18.42 1.85
C ARG A 21 5.40 -19.55 1.26
N GLY A 22 4.39 -19.16 0.51
CA GLY A 22 3.47 -20.08 -0.17
C GLY A 22 2.27 -20.55 0.68
N ASP A 23 2.25 -20.28 1.99
CA ASP A 23 1.14 -20.64 2.87
C ASP A 23 0.16 -19.47 3.02
N ILE A 24 -1.15 -19.79 3.16
CA ILE A 24 -2.17 -18.79 3.49
C ILE A 24 -2.08 -18.48 4.99
N VAL A 25 -1.78 -17.20 5.32
CA VAL A 25 -1.59 -16.73 6.70
C VAL A 25 -2.68 -15.77 7.17
N GLY A 26 -3.60 -15.38 6.30
CA GLY A 26 -4.70 -14.47 6.60
C GLY A 26 -5.45 -14.07 5.35
N PHE A 27 -6.30 -13.06 5.48
CA PHE A 27 -7.05 -12.50 4.35
C PHE A 27 -7.53 -11.09 4.65
N THR A 28 -7.94 -10.36 3.60
CA THR A 28 -8.84 -9.21 3.73
C THR A 28 -10.08 -9.42 2.88
N GLY A 29 -11.22 -8.98 3.38
CA GLY A 29 -12.49 -9.00 2.68
C GLY A 29 -13.00 -7.59 2.46
N ARG A 30 -13.08 -7.14 1.19
CA ARG A 30 -13.67 -5.85 0.81
C ARG A 30 -15.15 -6.03 0.48
N MET A 31 -16.01 -5.26 1.17
CA MET A 31 -17.43 -5.18 0.84
C MET A 31 -17.61 -4.59 -0.55
N PHE A 32 -18.41 -5.23 -1.42
CA PHE A 32 -18.70 -4.72 -2.77
C PHE A 32 -20.09 -4.09 -2.91
N GLU A 33 -20.92 -4.18 -1.87
CA GLU A 33 -22.20 -3.46 -1.77
C GLU A 33 -22.13 -2.39 -0.67
N GLN A 34 -22.93 -1.34 -0.79
CA GLN A 34 -23.13 -0.40 0.32
C GLN A 34 -23.82 -1.11 1.47
N SER A 35 -23.26 -1.03 2.66
CA SER A 35 -23.73 -1.73 3.86
C SER A 35 -23.32 -0.93 5.10
N ASP A 36 -24.05 -1.11 6.20
CA ASP A 36 -23.69 -0.60 7.53
C ASP A 36 -22.45 -1.29 8.13
N LYS A 37 -21.97 -2.38 7.49
CA LYS A 37 -20.76 -3.10 7.89
C LYS A 37 -19.52 -2.30 7.46
N VAL A 38 -18.40 -2.51 8.16
CA VAL A 38 -17.10 -1.93 7.81
C VAL A 38 -16.69 -2.31 6.38
N LYS A 39 -16.13 -1.35 5.64
CA LYS A 39 -15.73 -1.54 4.23
C LYS A 39 -14.72 -2.67 4.07
N TYR A 40 -13.75 -2.77 4.98
CA TYR A 40 -12.74 -3.84 5.01
C TYR A 40 -12.83 -4.63 6.31
N TYR A 41 -12.73 -5.95 6.20
CA TYR A 41 -12.48 -6.86 7.30
C TYR A 41 -11.17 -7.59 7.03
N THR A 42 -10.21 -7.46 7.93
CA THR A 42 -8.88 -8.03 7.77
C THR A 42 -8.54 -8.92 8.96
N ASP A 43 -8.12 -10.14 8.67
CA ASP A 43 -7.68 -11.13 9.66
C ASP A 43 -6.28 -11.62 9.30
N VAL A 44 -5.28 -11.08 9.99
CA VAL A 44 -3.86 -11.42 9.79
C VAL A 44 -3.06 -11.02 11.04
N GLN A 45 -1.93 -11.67 11.24
CA GLN A 45 -1.02 -11.33 12.34
C GLN A 45 -0.43 -9.93 12.17
N PRO A 46 -0.26 -9.17 13.26
CA PRO A 46 0.45 -7.89 13.25
C PRO A 46 1.85 -8.03 12.63
N GLY A 47 2.26 -7.03 11.86
CA GLY A 47 3.58 -7.04 11.22
C GLY A 47 3.60 -7.69 9.83
N TYR A 48 2.51 -8.26 9.36
CA TYR A 48 2.42 -8.77 8.00
C TYR A 48 2.50 -7.63 6.97
N VAL A 49 3.25 -7.89 5.89
CA VAL A 49 3.30 -7.03 4.70
C VAL A 49 2.71 -7.80 3.53
N PHE A 50 1.67 -7.25 2.93
CA PHE A 50 0.99 -7.89 1.82
C PHE A 50 1.85 -7.92 0.56
N ASN A 51 1.75 -9.00 -0.20
CA ASN A 51 2.37 -9.21 -1.50
C ASN A 51 3.91 -9.32 -1.50
N MET A 52 4.53 -9.66 -0.36
CA MET A 52 5.97 -9.89 -0.26
C MET A 52 6.44 -11.07 -1.13
N ASP A 53 5.67 -12.17 -1.16
CA ASP A 53 6.02 -13.38 -1.92
C ASP A 53 6.02 -13.16 -3.44
N ALA A 54 5.28 -12.16 -3.92
CA ALA A 54 5.17 -11.85 -5.34
C ALA A 54 6.17 -10.77 -5.80
N GLN A 55 7.14 -10.38 -4.96
CA GLN A 55 8.11 -9.38 -5.34
C GLN A 55 9.14 -9.91 -6.33
N ASP A 56 9.23 -9.26 -7.49
CA ASP A 56 10.21 -9.58 -8.52
C ASP A 56 11.61 -9.09 -8.08
N TRP A 57 12.55 -10.01 -7.90
CA TRP A 57 13.92 -9.76 -7.46
C TRP A 57 14.76 -8.94 -8.44
N THR A 58 14.31 -8.80 -9.68
CA THR A 58 15.00 -7.99 -10.70
C THR A 58 14.70 -6.49 -10.56
N ARG A 59 13.65 -6.12 -9.85
CA ARG A 59 13.28 -4.72 -9.62
C ARG A 59 14.25 -4.03 -8.66
N LYS A 60 14.64 -2.82 -9.01
CA LYS A 60 15.51 -1.95 -8.20
C LYS A 60 14.76 -1.12 -7.16
N PHE A 61 13.44 -1.19 -7.15
CA PHE A 61 12.56 -0.46 -6.24
C PHE A 61 11.38 -1.32 -5.79
N VAL A 62 10.79 -0.96 -4.67
CA VAL A 62 9.50 -1.46 -4.20
C VAL A 62 8.57 -0.29 -3.94
N ILE A 63 7.33 -0.40 -4.42
CA ILE A 63 6.26 0.59 -4.13
C ILE A 63 5.51 0.09 -2.91
N VAL A 64 5.38 0.97 -1.91
CA VAL A 64 4.64 0.73 -0.67
C VAL A 64 3.36 1.55 -0.70
N THR A 65 2.22 0.90 -0.48
CA THR A 65 0.90 1.51 -0.44
C THR A 65 0.17 1.15 0.85
N GLU A 66 -0.90 1.86 1.16
CA GLU A 66 -1.74 1.59 2.33
C GLU A 66 -2.62 0.36 2.10
N GLY A 67 -3.28 0.30 0.95
CA GLY A 67 -4.27 -0.73 0.60
C GLY A 67 -3.71 -1.89 -0.24
N PRO A 68 -4.28 -3.11 -0.10
CA PRO A 68 -3.84 -4.26 -0.89
C PRO A 68 -4.22 -4.16 -2.37
N PHE A 69 -5.31 -3.46 -2.71
CA PHE A 69 -5.70 -3.26 -4.12
C PHE A 69 -4.68 -2.39 -4.85
N ASP A 70 -4.19 -1.33 -4.21
CA ASP A 70 -3.14 -0.47 -4.75
C ASP A 70 -1.87 -1.27 -5.02
N ALA A 71 -1.43 -2.04 -4.02
CA ALA A 71 -0.27 -2.90 -4.15
C ALA A 71 -0.38 -3.89 -5.33
N ILE A 72 -1.53 -4.55 -5.50
CA ILE A 72 -1.77 -5.49 -6.61
C ILE A 72 -1.59 -4.79 -7.96
N THR A 73 -2.17 -3.60 -8.13
CA THR A 73 -2.21 -2.91 -9.43
C THR A 73 -0.83 -2.51 -9.94
N VAL A 74 0.11 -2.20 -9.05
CA VAL A 74 1.48 -1.81 -9.40
C VAL A 74 2.53 -2.88 -9.09
N SER A 75 2.12 -4.06 -8.62
CA SER A 75 3.00 -5.13 -8.08
C SER A 75 3.93 -4.59 -6.99
N GLY A 76 3.38 -3.77 -6.12
CA GLY A 76 4.01 -3.27 -4.90
C GLY A 76 3.68 -4.14 -3.71
N VAL A 77 3.93 -3.60 -2.51
CA VAL A 77 3.55 -4.18 -1.22
C VAL A 77 2.58 -3.25 -0.49
N SER A 78 1.78 -3.80 0.43
CA SER A 78 0.90 -2.99 1.28
C SER A 78 1.13 -3.28 2.75
N ILE A 79 1.03 -2.23 3.55
CA ILE A 79 1.12 -2.29 5.01
C ILE A 79 -0.23 -2.57 5.68
N LEU A 80 -1.32 -2.60 4.91
CA LEU A 80 -2.69 -2.84 5.38
C LEU A 80 -3.17 -1.84 6.44
N GLY A 81 -2.75 -0.60 6.30
CA GLY A 81 -3.09 0.49 7.22
C GLY A 81 -2.32 1.77 6.88
N SER A 82 -2.38 2.75 7.76
CA SER A 82 -1.75 4.07 7.59
C SER A 82 -0.47 4.27 8.39
N GLU A 83 -0.03 3.25 9.12
CA GLU A 83 1.18 3.27 9.95
C GLU A 83 1.99 1.99 9.76
N ILE A 84 3.31 2.14 9.71
CA ILE A 84 4.27 1.05 9.59
C ILE A 84 4.80 0.72 10.97
N ASN A 85 4.74 -0.55 11.38
CA ASN A 85 5.41 -1.02 12.59
C ASN A 85 6.84 -1.51 12.28
N ASP A 86 7.64 -1.72 13.34
CA ASP A 86 9.05 -2.10 13.19
C ASP A 86 9.23 -3.40 12.40
N THR A 87 8.38 -4.41 12.60
CA THR A 87 8.43 -5.66 11.86
C THR A 87 8.18 -5.45 10.36
N GLN A 88 7.19 -4.63 10.01
CA GLN A 88 6.92 -4.31 8.60
C GLN A 88 8.08 -3.54 7.97
N ARG A 89 8.66 -2.59 8.70
CA ARG A 89 9.84 -1.86 8.28
C ARG A 89 11.01 -2.81 7.98
N GLU A 90 11.35 -3.67 8.91
CA GLU A 90 12.44 -4.65 8.75
C GLU A 90 12.22 -5.56 7.53
N LEU A 91 10.99 -6.05 7.32
CA LEU A 91 10.64 -6.88 6.17
C LEU A 91 10.80 -6.13 4.84
N ILE A 92 10.38 -4.87 4.76
CA ILE A 92 10.49 -4.06 3.56
C ILE A 92 11.96 -3.70 3.28
N ASP A 93 12.71 -3.29 4.30
CA ASP A 93 14.14 -2.96 4.20
C ASP A 93 14.97 -4.20 3.77
N ALA A 94 14.59 -5.41 4.21
CA ALA A 94 15.24 -6.66 3.82
C ALA A 94 15.15 -6.98 2.31
N LEU A 95 14.26 -6.32 1.56
CA LEU A 95 14.24 -6.41 0.10
C LEU A 95 15.50 -5.80 -0.55
N GLY A 96 16.26 -4.97 0.16
CA GLY A 96 17.54 -4.41 -0.29
C GLY A 96 17.45 -3.51 -1.51
N ARG A 97 16.33 -2.79 -1.70
CA ARG A 97 16.07 -1.92 -2.86
C ARG A 97 15.49 -0.58 -2.43
N GLN A 98 15.43 0.38 -3.36
CA GLN A 98 14.80 1.67 -3.08
C GLN A 98 13.34 1.47 -2.68
N VAL A 99 12.97 1.93 -1.50
CA VAL A 99 11.58 1.93 -1.02
C VAL A 99 10.93 3.26 -1.44
N ILE A 100 9.78 3.17 -2.10
CA ILE A 100 8.99 4.32 -2.57
C ILE A 100 7.59 4.22 -1.98
N VAL A 101 7.28 5.10 -1.06
CA VAL A 101 5.94 5.20 -0.47
C VAL A 101 5.06 6.05 -1.38
N VAL A 102 3.85 5.58 -1.65
CA VAL A 102 2.80 6.34 -2.33
C VAL A 102 1.65 6.51 -1.34
N PRO A 103 1.57 7.65 -0.63
CA PRO A 103 0.51 7.88 0.35
C PRO A 103 -0.81 8.16 -0.35
N ASP A 104 -1.92 7.77 0.28
CA ASP A 104 -3.24 8.22 -0.12
C ASP A 104 -3.39 9.72 0.10
N ARG A 105 -4.26 10.37 -0.69
CA ARG A 105 -4.49 11.83 -0.61
C ARG A 105 -5.45 12.21 0.51
N ASP A 106 -5.18 11.73 1.72
CA ASP A 106 -5.98 11.99 2.89
C ASP A 106 -5.13 12.28 4.13
N ALA A 107 -5.78 12.62 5.25
CA ALA A 107 -5.06 12.92 6.50
C ALA A 107 -4.23 11.74 7.07
N PRO A 108 -4.65 10.46 6.98
CA PRO A 108 -3.81 9.32 7.33
C PRO A 108 -2.50 9.23 6.56
N GLY A 109 -2.47 9.60 5.27
CA GLY A 109 -1.27 9.59 4.44
C GLY A 109 -0.13 10.45 4.99
N GLU A 110 -0.42 11.50 5.76
CA GLU A 110 0.59 12.33 6.43
C GLU A 110 1.46 11.55 7.41
N LYS A 111 0.88 10.58 8.14
CA LYS A 111 1.63 9.74 9.07
C LYS A 111 2.64 8.87 8.32
N LEU A 112 2.20 8.28 7.22
CA LEU A 112 3.02 7.44 6.39
C LEU A 112 4.20 8.22 5.75
N ILE A 113 3.96 9.48 5.34
CA ILE A 113 5.03 10.37 4.85
C ILE A 113 6.07 10.64 5.95
N ASN A 114 5.63 10.94 7.18
CA ASN A 114 6.55 11.20 8.29
C ASN A 114 7.41 9.98 8.61
N GLN A 115 6.83 8.77 8.65
CA GLN A 115 7.56 7.53 8.84
C GLN A 115 8.54 7.26 7.70
N ALA A 116 8.15 7.49 6.43
CA ALA A 116 9.03 7.34 5.28
C ALA A 116 10.27 8.26 5.40
N ILE A 117 10.09 9.52 5.84
CA ILE A 117 11.20 10.44 6.10
C ILE A 117 12.12 9.90 7.20
N GLU A 118 11.55 9.42 8.30
CA GLU A 118 12.30 8.88 9.44
C GLU A 118 13.14 7.65 9.05
N PHE A 119 12.58 6.77 8.20
CA PHE A 119 13.23 5.56 7.74
C PHE A 119 14.25 5.81 6.62
N GLY A 120 14.31 7.03 6.07
CA GLY A 120 15.14 7.34 4.91
C GLY A 120 14.59 6.80 3.60
N TRP A 121 13.32 6.47 3.54
CA TRP A 121 12.62 6.03 2.34
C TRP A 121 12.23 7.19 1.45
N SER A 122 11.97 6.90 0.19
CA SER A 122 11.47 7.88 -0.77
C SER A 122 9.95 8.00 -0.72
N VAL A 123 9.43 9.17 -1.07
CA VAL A 123 7.98 9.41 -1.19
C VAL A 123 7.69 9.90 -2.60
N ALA A 124 6.65 9.35 -3.24
CA ALA A 124 6.16 9.82 -4.52
C ALA A 124 4.93 10.72 -4.35
N PHE A 125 4.87 11.78 -5.15
CA PHE A 125 3.76 12.73 -5.21
C PHE A 125 3.24 12.83 -6.64
N PRO A 126 2.55 11.79 -7.16
CA PRO A 126 2.10 11.80 -8.54
C PRO A 126 1.04 12.88 -8.78
N GLU A 127 1.24 13.66 -9.84
CA GLU A 127 0.32 14.74 -10.27
C GLU A 127 -0.85 14.16 -11.07
N TRP A 128 -1.67 13.34 -10.43
CA TRP A 128 -2.89 12.81 -11.02
C TRP A 128 -4.04 13.80 -10.87
N ASP A 129 -5.07 13.61 -11.69
CA ASP A 129 -6.32 14.36 -11.60
C ASP A 129 -6.92 14.28 -10.17
N LYS A 130 -7.59 15.36 -9.75
CA LYS A 130 -8.22 15.45 -8.42
C LYS A 130 -9.28 14.38 -8.15
N THR A 131 -9.81 13.75 -9.20
CA THR A 131 -10.78 12.64 -9.08
C THR A 131 -10.12 11.29 -8.80
N VAL A 132 -8.79 11.21 -8.83
CA VAL A 132 -8.00 10.01 -8.58
C VAL A 132 -7.52 10.06 -7.12
N GLY A 133 -8.12 9.24 -6.27
CA GLY A 133 -7.84 9.22 -4.84
C GLY A 133 -6.64 8.36 -4.45
N ASP A 134 -6.44 7.25 -5.14
CA ASP A 134 -5.44 6.23 -4.83
C ASP A 134 -4.75 5.66 -6.08
N VAL A 135 -3.82 4.73 -5.87
CA VAL A 135 -3.03 4.09 -6.93
C VAL A 135 -3.92 3.21 -7.83
N ALA A 136 -4.89 2.50 -7.26
CA ALA A 136 -5.79 1.64 -8.02
C ALA A 136 -6.67 2.46 -8.97
N ASP A 137 -7.20 3.59 -8.51
CA ASP A 137 -7.93 4.55 -9.34
C ASP A 137 -7.05 5.10 -10.48
N ALA A 138 -5.79 5.40 -10.20
CA ALA A 138 -4.84 5.85 -11.21
C ALA A 138 -4.60 4.78 -12.28
N VAL A 139 -4.42 3.53 -11.89
CA VAL A 139 -4.25 2.42 -12.84
C VAL A 139 -5.51 2.21 -13.67
N LEU A 140 -6.68 2.31 -13.07
CA LEU A 140 -7.96 2.20 -13.79
C LEU A 140 -8.12 3.32 -14.83
N LYS A 141 -7.73 4.54 -14.50
CA LYS A 141 -7.90 5.71 -15.35
C LYS A 141 -6.81 5.83 -16.43
N TYR A 142 -5.55 5.60 -16.09
CA TYR A 142 -4.40 5.89 -16.95
C TYR A 142 -3.65 4.66 -17.45
N GLY A 143 -3.95 3.49 -16.88
CA GLY A 143 -3.21 2.26 -17.13
C GLY A 143 -1.98 2.12 -16.24
N ARG A 144 -1.59 0.85 -16.03
CA ARG A 144 -0.53 0.47 -15.09
C ARG A 144 0.84 1.09 -15.41
N LEU A 145 1.25 1.06 -16.69
CA LEU A 145 2.57 1.54 -17.09
C LEU A 145 2.72 3.04 -16.83
N PHE A 146 1.72 3.83 -17.23
CA PHE A 146 1.70 5.27 -16.97
C PHE A 146 1.73 5.58 -15.47
N THR A 147 0.93 4.86 -14.68
CA THR A 147 0.88 5.04 -13.22
C THR A 147 2.24 4.79 -12.58
N ILE A 148 2.90 3.66 -12.89
CA ILE A 148 4.25 3.37 -12.37
C ILE A 148 5.25 4.44 -12.82
N GLN A 149 5.22 4.86 -14.09
CA GLN A 149 6.10 5.91 -14.59
C GLN A 149 5.89 7.23 -13.86
N SER A 150 4.63 7.63 -13.60
CA SER A 150 4.33 8.86 -12.87
C SER A 150 4.81 8.80 -11.41
N ILE A 151 4.66 7.65 -10.73
CA ILE A 151 5.21 7.40 -9.39
C ILE A 151 6.73 7.62 -9.41
N LEU A 152 7.45 6.92 -10.30
CA LEU A 152 8.91 6.99 -10.36
C LEU A 152 9.41 8.40 -10.69
N LYS A 153 8.75 9.11 -11.60
CA LYS A 153 9.10 10.48 -12.02
C LYS A 153 8.94 11.50 -10.89
N THR A 154 7.98 11.28 -9.99
CA THR A 154 7.65 12.23 -8.92
C THR A 154 8.24 11.83 -7.56
N THR A 155 9.03 10.74 -7.53
CA THR A 155 9.69 10.24 -6.32
C THR A 155 10.74 11.22 -5.82
N GLU A 156 10.70 11.52 -4.53
CA GLU A 156 11.67 12.35 -3.81
C GLU A 156 12.29 11.58 -2.65
N SER A 157 13.60 11.70 -2.49
CA SER A 157 14.35 11.06 -1.40
C SER A 157 14.88 12.08 -0.39
N SER A 158 14.84 13.37 -0.72
CA SER A 158 15.30 14.44 0.16
C SER A 158 14.18 14.91 1.08
N LYS A 159 14.41 14.88 2.40
CA LYS A 159 13.46 15.39 3.40
C LYS A 159 12.94 16.78 3.03
N LEU A 160 13.85 17.71 2.66
CA LEU A 160 13.44 19.08 2.31
C LEU A 160 12.48 19.11 1.13
N LYS A 161 12.74 18.31 0.08
CA LYS A 161 11.87 18.24 -1.10
C LYS A 161 10.53 17.56 -0.80
N ILE A 162 10.54 16.51 0.03
CA ILE A 162 9.33 15.87 0.51
C ILE A 162 8.47 16.86 1.29
N ASP A 163 9.07 17.62 2.22
CA ASP A 163 8.37 18.65 3.02
C ASP A 163 7.81 19.80 2.18
N LEU A 164 8.46 20.16 1.08
CA LEU A 164 7.93 21.16 0.15
C LEU A 164 6.77 20.60 -0.67
N LYS A 165 6.92 19.41 -1.25
CA LYS A 165 5.90 18.80 -2.11
C LYS A 165 4.63 18.44 -1.36
N ARG A 166 4.71 17.90 -0.14
CA ARG A 166 3.50 17.54 0.63
C ARG A 166 2.59 18.72 0.89
N LYS A 167 3.11 19.95 1.05
CA LYS A 167 2.33 21.17 1.22
C LYS A 167 1.53 21.56 -0.03
N MET A 168 1.92 21.04 -1.18
CA MET A 168 1.28 21.31 -2.47
C MET A 168 0.39 20.16 -2.92
N TYR A 169 0.49 19.00 -2.25
CA TYR A 169 -0.13 17.75 -2.68
C TYR A 169 -1.55 17.54 -2.11
N GLY A 170 -1.89 18.24 -1.02
CA GLY A 170 -3.18 18.19 -0.33
C GLY A 170 -4.27 19.06 -0.96
#